data_1b2921a261660726638fa47a5cd41b18
#
_entry.id   1b2921a261660726638fa47a5cd41b18
#
_cell.length_a   1.000
_cell.length_b   1.000
_cell.length_c   1.000
_cell.angle_alpha   90.00
_cell.angle_beta   90.00
_cell.angle_gamma   90.00
#
_symmetry.space_group_name_H-M   'P 1'
#
loop_
_entity.id
_entity.type
_entity.pdbx_description
1 polymer ?
#
loop_
_entity_poly.entity_id
_entity_poly.type
_entity_poly.pdbx_seq_one_letter_code
_entity_poly.pdbx_strand_id
1 'polypeptide(L)'
;GGFDHTPLFTANVGRFHQGMIVEVPLQLWSLPGTPGIEAIRDTLSARYEGCRFVSVATAEETSDHAAMLDPEDLNDTNNLRLYVFGNAETGQAVLAAQLDNLGKGASGAAVQNMNLMLGLDEAAGLV
;
A
#
# COMPACT_ATOMS: atom_id res chain seq x y z
N GLY A 1 1.68 19.49 -2.30
CA GLY A 1 0.58 18.56 -2.30
C GLY A 1 -0.78 19.13 -1.91
N GLY A 2 -0.97 20.46 -1.71
CA GLY A 2 -2.28 21.04 -1.40
C GLY A 2 -2.82 20.80 0.01
N PHE A 3 -1.94 20.44 0.96
CA PHE A 3 -2.32 20.33 2.36
C PHE A 3 -2.12 21.67 3.09
N ASP A 4 -3.09 22.08 3.89
CA ASP A 4 -2.99 23.27 4.72
C ASP A 4 -2.12 23.05 5.97
N HIS A 5 -1.89 21.78 6.33
CA HIS A 5 -1.11 21.37 7.49
C HIS A 5 -0.07 20.31 7.10
N THR A 6 1.08 20.35 7.77
CA THR A 6 2.11 19.33 7.62
C THR A 6 1.59 17.98 8.13
N PRO A 7 1.66 16.91 7.33
CA PRO A 7 1.29 15.57 7.78
C PRO A 7 2.13 15.12 8.98
N LEU A 8 1.53 14.40 9.90
CA LEU A 8 2.25 13.75 10.98
C LEU A 8 2.95 12.51 10.42
N PHE A 9 4.28 12.48 10.55
CA PHE A 9 5.09 11.33 10.17
C PHE A 9 5.67 10.66 11.42
N THR A 10 5.44 9.35 11.56
CA THR A 10 5.98 8.53 12.66
C THR A 10 6.72 7.34 12.08
N ALA A 11 8.03 7.26 12.31
CA ALA A 11 8.85 6.14 11.92
C ALA A 11 9.02 5.16 13.09
N ASN A 12 8.78 3.87 12.82
CA ASN A 12 8.99 2.78 13.75
C ASN A 12 9.96 1.76 13.15
N VAL A 13 10.72 1.07 14.00
CA VAL A 13 11.67 0.04 13.59
C VAL A 13 11.32 -1.27 14.30
N GLY A 14 11.21 -2.35 13.53
CA GLY A 14 10.98 -3.71 14.03
C GLY A 14 12.26 -4.54 14.14
N ARG A 15 12.13 -5.76 14.67
CA ARG A 15 13.22 -6.73 14.80
C ARG A 15 13.32 -7.67 13.59
N PHE A 16 13.08 -7.18 12.40
CA PHE A 16 13.21 -7.93 11.14
C PHE A 16 14.22 -7.22 10.25
N HIS A 17 14.88 -7.97 9.39
CA HIS A 17 15.96 -7.45 8.53
C HIS A 17 15.41 -6.62 7.39
N GLN A 18 14.26 -7.01 6.86
CA GLN A 18 13.68 -6.51 5.62
C GLN A 18 12.16 -6.60 5.72
N GLY A 19 11.45 -5.81 4.95
CA GLY A 19 9.99 -5.69 5.01
C GLY A 19 9.52 -4.36 5.58
N MET A 20 8.37 -3.89 5.15
CA MET A 20 7.82 -2.60 5.58
C MET A 20 6.30 -2.57 5.46
N ILE A 21 5.68 -1.93 6.45
CA ILE A 21 4.29 -1.51 6.38
C ILE A 21 4.26 0.01 6.51
N VAL A 22 3.56 0.65 5.58
CA VAL A 22 3.26 2.10 5.63
C VAL A 22 1.78 2.26 5.90
N GLU A 23 1.44 2.99 6.95
CA GLU A 23 0.06 3.22 7.35
C GLU A 23 -0.33 4.70 7.22
N VAL A 24 -1.52 4.95 6.67
CA VAL A 24 -2.11 6.27 6.56
C VAL A 24 -3.47 6.24 7.25
N PRO A 25 -3.56 6.72 8.51
CA PRO A 25 -4.83 6.82 9.21
C PRO A 25 -5.70 7.93 8.61
N LEU A 26 -6.99 7.65 8.44
CA LEU A 26 -7.97 8.54 7.85
C LEU A 26 -9.17 8.73 8.77
N GLN A 27 -9.60 9.99 8.89
CA GLN A 27 -10.90 10.36 9.42
C GLN A 27 -11.85 10.57 8.25
N LEU A 28 -12.73 9.60 7.96
CA LEU A 28 -13.55 9.58 6.73
C LEU A 28 -14.49 10.79 6.63
N TRP A 29 -14.97 11.28 7.77
CA TRP A 29 -15.83 12.46 7.84
C TRP A 29 -15.11 13.77 7.45
N SER A 30 -13.78 13.80 7.46
CA SER A 30 -12.97 14.96 7.04
C SER A 30 -12.63 14.96 5.55
N LEU A 31 -12.91 13.87 4.85
CA LEU A 31 -12.63 13.75 3.43
C LEU A 31 -13.77 14.32 2.57
N PRO A 32 -13.47 14.91 1.40
CA PRO A 32 -14.50 15.37 0.48
C PRO A 32 -15.49 14.25 0.12
N GLY A 33 -16.78 14.52 0.27
CA GLY A 33 -17.84 13.56 -0.01
C GLY A 33 -18.02 12.46 1.03
N THR A 34 -17.29 12.49 2.14
CA THR A 34 -17.37 11.53 3.26
C THR A 34 -17.44 10.08 2.76
N PRO A 35 -16.42 9.58 2.05
CA PRO A 35 -16.46 8.26 1.43
C PRO A 35 -16.52 7.16 2.49
N GLY A 36 -17.24 6.07 2.18
CA GLY A 36 -17.17 4.84 2.96
C GLY A 36 -15.90 4.03 2.66
N ILE A 37 -15.64 3.01 3.49
CA ILE A 37 -14.47 2.12 3.36
C ILE A 37 -14.43 1.44 1.99
N GLU A 38 -15.59 0.94 1.53
CA GLU A 38 -15.71 0.28 0.22
C GLU A 38 -15.38 1.24 -0.93
N ALA A 39 -15.88 2.48 -0.88
CA ALA A 39 -15.61 3.47 -1.91
C ALA A 39 -14.10 3.80 -2.03
N ILE A 40 -13.38 3.77 -0.91
CA ILE A 40 -11.92 3.95 -0.90
C ILE A 40 -11.24 2.72 -1.53
N ARG A 41 -11.64 1.51 -1.14
CA ARG A 41 -11.11 0.26 -1.71
C ARG A 41 -11.35 0.20 -3.21
N ASP A 42 -12.57 0.49 -3.67
CA ASP A 42 -12.94 0.51 -5.08
C ASP A 42 -12.12 1.53 -5.87
N THR A 43 -11.90 2.72 -5.31
CA THR A 43 -11.07 3.75 -5.93
C THR A 43 -9.62 3.28 -6.11
N LEU A 44 -9.04 2.64 -5.09
CA LEU A 44 -7.69 2.09 -5.18
C LEU A 44 -7.65 0.92 -6.18
N SER A 45 -8.63 0.03 -6.14
CA SER A 45 -8.72 -1.11 -7.06
C SER A 45 -8.80 -0.65 -8.51
N ALA A 46 -9.66 0.32 -8.81
CA ALA A 46 -9.76 0.90 -10.14
C ALA A 46 -8.46 1.61 -10.57
N ARG A 47 -7.78 2.30 -9.65
CA ARG A 47 -6.51 3.00 -9.94
C ARG A 47 -5.37 2.06 -10.30
N TYR A 48 -5.33 0.89 -9.66
CA TYR A 48 -4.25 -0.09 -9.83
C TYR A 48 -4.67 -1.32 -10.66
N GLU A 49 -5.84 -1.28 -11.29
CA GLU A 49 -6.29 -2.33 -12.20
C GLU A 49 -5.26 -2.54 -13.33
N GLY A 50 -4.87 -3.80 -13.54
CA GLY A 50 -3.88 -4.16 -14.54
C GLY A 50 -2.42 -3.83 -14.19
N CYS A 51 -2.14 -3.21 -13.05
CA CYS A 51 -0.77 -3.00 -12.58
C CYS A 51 -0.12 -4.32 -12.19
N ARG A 52 1.09 -4.57 -12.69
CA ARG A 52 1.78 -5.85 -12.53
C ARG A 52 2.26 -6.09 -11.10
N PHE A 53 2.71 -5.06 -10.41
CA PHE A 53 3.36 -5.15 -9.11
C PHE A 53 2.61 -4.45 -7.98
N VAL A 54 1.38 -3.97 -8.23
CA VAL A 54 0.54 -3.36 -7.21
C VAL A 54 -0.80 -4.05 -7.21
N SER A 55 -1.21 -4.55 -6.05
CA SER A 55 -2.52 -5.16 -5.84
C SER A 55 -3.26 -4.52 -4.67
N VAL A 56 -4.58 -4.59 -4.70
CA VAL A 56 -5.44 -4.14 -3.60
C VAL A 56 -6.16 -5.36 -3.04
N ALA A 57 -6.04 -5.57 -1.73
CA ALA A 57 -6.68 -6.67 -1.05
C ALA A 57 -8.21 -6.50 -1.05
N THR A 58 -8.92 -7.60 -1.26
CA THR A 58 -10.38 -7.65 -1.12
C THR A 58 -10.82 -7.39 0.32
N ALA A 59 -12.12 -7.24 0.56
CA ALA A 59 -12.67 -7.11 1.91
C ALA A 59 -12.38 -8.35 2.76
N GLU A 60 -12.50 -9.54 2.16
CA GLU A 60 -12.25 -10.82 2.81
C GLU A 60 -10.78 -10.96 3.20
N GLU A 61 -9.86 -10.76 2.25
CA GLU A 61 -8.40 -10.78 2.51
C GLU A 61 -7.98 -9.74 3.57
N THR A 62 -8.60 -8.55 3.55
CA THR A 62 -8.35 -7.52 4.56
C THR A 62 -8.82 -7.98 5.94
N SER A 63 -9.97 -8.66 6.02
CA SER A 63 -10.50 -9.22 7.28
C SER A 63 -9.60 -10.31 7.85
N ASP A 64 -9.05 -11.16 7.01
CA ASP A 64 -8.13 -12.24 7.43
C ASP A 64 -6.85 -11.69 8.06
N HIS A 65 -6.43 -10.50 7.66
CA HIS A 65 -5.25 -9.79 8.18
C HIS A 65 -5.57 -8.76 9.27
N ALA A 66 -6.83 -8.66 9.72
CA ALA A 66 -7.24 -7.61 10.69
C ALA A 66 -6.53 -7.71 12.05
N ALA A 67 -6.10 -8.90 12.47
CA ALA A 67 -5.40 -9.12 13.72
C ALA A 67 -3.89 -8.92 13.60
N MET A 68 -3.31 -9.19 12.42
CA MET A 68 -1.87 -9.12 12.18
C MET A 68 -1.58 -9.02 10.68
N LEU A 69 -0.77 -8.04 10.33
CA LEU A 69 -0.18 -7.89 9.01
C LEU A 69 1.34 -8.06 9.16
N ASP A 70 1.89 -9.13 8.58
CA ASP A 70 3.32 -9.43 8.70
C ASP A 70 4.11 -8.53 7.73
N PRO A 71 5.07 -7.71 8.21
CA PRO A 71 5.87 -6.86 7.33
C PRO A 71 6.78 -7.65 6.37
N GLU A 72 7.04 -8.93 6.64
CA GLU A 72 7.97 -9.76 5.88
C GLU A 72 7.32 -10.60 4.76
N ASP A 73 5.99 -10.65 4.66
CA ASP A 73 5.28 -11.50 3.69
C ASP A 73 5.61 -11.24 2.21
N LEU A 74 6.04 -10.03 1.88
CA LEU A 74 6.41 -9.65 0.51
C LEU A 74 7.92 -9.50 0.30
N ASN A 75 8.73 -9.99 1.23
CA ASN A 75 10.18 -9.97 1.12
C ASN A 75 10.66 -10.69 -0.15
N ASP A 76 11.75 -10.19 -0.73
CA ASP A 76 12.37 -10.71 -1.95
C ASP A 76 11.47 -10.62 -3.19
N THR A 77 10.42 -9.81 -3.16
CA THR A 77 9.56 -9.55 -4.31
C THR A 77 9.53 -8.06 -4.68
N ASN A 78 9.11 -7.76 -5.92
CA ASN A 78 8.82 -6.38 -6.34
C ASN A 78 7.34 -6.02 -6.15
N ASN A 79 6.61 -6.75 -5.32
CA ASN A 79 5.19 -6.54 -5.08
C ASN A 79 4.94 -5.46 -4.01
N LEU A 80 3.82 -4.77 -4.18
CA LEU A 80 3.22 -3.90 -3.17
C LEU A 80 1.75 -4.27 -3.04
N ARG A 81 1.30 -4.50 -1.81
CA ARG A 81 -0.08 -4.83 -1.52
C ARG A 81 -0.72 -3.76 -0.66
N LEU A 82 -1.88 -3.29 -1.08
CA LEU A 82 -2.65 -2.27 -0.39
C LEU A 82 -3.83 -2.90 0.33
N TYR A 83 -4.07 -2.46 1.56
CA TYR A 83 -5.19 -2.86 2.39
C TYR A 83 -5.98 -1.63 2.82
N VAL A 84 -7.29 -1.78 2.99
CA VAL A 84 -8.18 -0.75 3.53
C VAL A 84 -8.89 -1.32 4.74
N PHE A 85 -8.28 -1.13 5.91
CA PHE A 85 -8.92 -1.44 7.20
C PHE A 85 -9.84 -0.30 7.61
N GLY A 86 -10.89 -0.57 8.36
CA GLY A 86 -11.72 0.51 8.86
C GLY A 86 -12.88 0.05 9.73
N ASN A 87 -13.48 1.02 10.40
CA ASN A 87 -14.69 0.85 11.18
C ASN A 87 -15.72 1.91 10.74
N ALA A 88 -16.80 1.44 10.11
CA ALA A 88 -17.85 2.29 9.58
C ALA A 88 -18.62 3.03 10.69
N GLU A 89 -18.74 2.45 11.88
CA GLU A 89 -19.45 3.07 13.01
C GLU A 89 -18.70 4.30 13.55
N THR A 90 -17.38 4.26 13.56
CA THR A 90 -16.54 5.37 14.00
C THR A 90 -16.12 6.31 12.85
N GLY A 91 -16.41 5.95 11.60
CA GLY A 91 -16.01 6.73 10.44
C GLY A 91 -14.49 6.85 10.29
N GLN A 92 -13.76 5.79 10.64
CA GLN A 92 -12.29 5.75 10.59
C GLN A 92 -11.81 4.63 9.67
N ALA A 93 -10.70 4.88 8.98
CA ALA A 93 -10.01 3.88 8.18
C ALA A 93 -8.49 4.02 8.32
N VAL A 94 -7.78 2.95 7.98
CA VAL A 94 -6.33 2.93 7.80
C VAL A 94 -6.03 2.34 6.43
N LEU A 95 -5.34 3.10 5.59
CA LEU A 95 -4.72 2.55 4.40
C LEU A 95 -3.38 1.96 4.81
N ALA A 96 -3.15 0.68 4.54
CA ALA A 96 -1.87 0.04 4.78
C ALA A 96 -1.26 -0.42 3.46
N ALA A 97 0.03 -0.12 3.26
CA ALA A 97 0.82 -0.63 2.16
C ALA A 97 1.90 -1.55 2.72
N GLN A 98 1.93 -2.78 2.23
CA GLN A 98 2.91 -3.81 2.59
C GLN A 98 3.86 -4.02 1.41
N LEU A 99 5.16 -4.01 1.65
CA LEU A 99 6.18 -4.15 0.61
C LEU A 99 7.54 -4.56 1.21
N ASP A 100 8.40 -5.06 0.35
CA ASP A 100 9.83 -5.19 0.65
C ASP A 100 10.51 -3.81 0.51
N ASN A 101 11.03 -3.28 1.61
CA ASN A 101 11.69 -1.96 1.63
C ASN A 101 13.04 -1.94 0.88
N LEU A 102 13.71 -3.08 0.70
CA LEU A 102 14.96 -3.21 -0.05
C LEU A 102 14.72 -3.58 -1.52
N GLY A 103 13.65 -4.34 -1.79
CA GLY A 103 13.17 -4.68 -3.14
C GLY A 103 12.30 -3.57 -3.74
N LYS A 104 10.97 -3.71 -3.63
CA LYS A 104 9.99 -2.74 -4.14
C LYS A 104 10.21 -1.31 -3.65
N GLY A 105 10.63 -1.16 -2.40
CA GLY A 105 10.89 0.15 -1.79
C GLY A 105 12.20 0.82 -2.24
N ALA A 106 13.10 0.11 -2.93
CA ALA A 106 14.41 0.62 -3.32
C ALA A 106 14.87 0.08 -4.68
N SER A 107 15.67 -1.00 -4.70
CA SER A 107 16.33 -1.52 -5.91
C SER A 107 15.33 -2.02 -6.96
N GLY A 108 14.28 -2.69 -6.55
CA GLY A 108 13.25 -3.20 -7.45
C GLY A 108 12.50 -2.10 -8.19
N ALA A 109 12.12 -1.04 -7.51
CA ALA A 109 11.51 0.13 -8.16
C ALA A 109 12.47 0.83 -9.13
N ALA A 110 13.76 0.88 -8.82
CA ALA A 110 14.76 1.44 -9.73
C ALA A 110 14.87 0.62 -11.02
N VAL A 111 14.95 -0.71 -10.92
CA VAL A 111 14.97 -1.62 -12.07
C VAL A 111 13.68 -1.53 -12.87
N GLN A 112 12.51 -1.55 -12.21
CA GLN A 112 11.21 -1.39 -12.85
C GLN A 112 11.13 -0.09 -13.66
N ASN A 113 11.52 1.03 -13.08
CA ASN A 113 11.52 2.32 -13.77
C ASN A 113 12.51 2.33 -14.96
N MET A 114 13.69 1.77 -14.81
CA MET A 114 14.65 1.63 -15.89
C MET A 114 14.07 0.80 -17.05
N ASN A 115 13.43 -0.34 -16.76
CA ASN A 115 12.79 -1.18 -17.77
C ASN A 115 11.74 -0.39 -18.56
N LEU A 116 10.86 0.32 -17.87
CA LEU A 116 9.82 1.17 -18.50
C LEU A 116 10.44 2.28 -19.37
N MET A 117 11.49 2.95 -18.88
CA MET A 117 12.17 4.03 -19.63
C MET A 117 12.87 3.53 -20.89
N LEU A 118 13.35 2.29 -20.88
CA LEU A 118 14.05 1.66 -22.02
C LEU A 118 13.11 0.89 -22.94
N GLY A 119 11.80 0.83 -22.64
CA GLY A 119 10.83 0.04 -23.42
C GLY A 119 11.01 -1.46 -23.30
N LEU A 120 11.63 -1.94 -22.22
CA LEU A 120 11.77 -3.36 -21.91
C LEU A 120 10.50 -3.89 -21.20
N ASP A 121 10.42 -5.23 -21.06
CA ASP A 121 9.40 -5.82 -20.19
C ASP A 121 9.55 -5.25 -18.76
N GLU A 122 8.45 -4.73 -18.21
CA GLU A 122 8.44 -4.08 -16.88
C GLU A 122 9.07 -4.93 -15.78
N ALA A 123 8.92 -6.28 -15.89
CA ALA A 123 9.42 -7.23 -14.90
C ALA A 123 10.78 -7.84 -15.26
N ALA A 124 11.46 -7.36 -16.27
CA ALA A 124 12.77 -7.92 -16.63
C ALA A 124 13.74 -7.84 -15.45
N GLY A 125 14.17 -9.01 -14.92
CA GLY A 125 15.05 -9.12 -13.76
C GLY A 125 14.38 -8.86 -12.40
N LEU A 126 13.05 -8.80 -12.34
CA LEU A 126 12.25 -8.65 -11.12
C LEU A 126 11.43 -9.91 -10.82
N VAL A 127 11.13 -10.15 -9.56
CA VAL A 127 10.31 -11.26 -9.06
C VAL A 127 9.13 -10.74 -8.23
#